data_c877c0754497097f2696d0452fb43203
#
_entry.id   c877c0754497097f2696d0452fb43203
#
_cell.length_a   1.000
_cell.length_b   1.000
_cell.length_c   1.000
_cell.angle_alpha   90.00
_cell.angle_beta   90.00
_cell.angle_gamma   90.00
#
_symmetry.space_group_name_H-M   'P 1'
#
loop_
_entity.id
_entity.type
_entity.pdbx_description
1 polymer ?
#
loop_
_entity_poly.entity_id
_entity_poly.type
_entity_poly.pdbx_seq_one_letter_code
_entity_poly.pdbx_strand_id
1 'polypeptide(L)'
;KGINWFHSVIWPAMLYSAKIPPPKKIIVHGYLTVNGRKISKSLGNSVDPVELTKSYPVDAIRYYLIRTIPFGQDGDFSEDALVNRLNNELANELGNLVSRTLSLAEKNFKTVKKQKTESY
;
A
#
# COMPACT_ATOMS: atom_id res chain seq x y z
N LYS A 1 13.63 2.77 -17.34
CA LYS A 1 15.07 2.35 -17.36
C LYS A 1 15.97 3.39 -16.66
N GLY A 2 15.80 4.70 -16.90
CA GLY A 2 16.67 5.74 -16.33
C GLY A 2 16.65 5.84 -14.80
N ILE A 3 15.48 5.71 -14.17
CA ILE A 3 15.32 5.76 -12.72
C ILE A 3 16.10 4.64 -12.04
N ASN A 4 15.94 3.41 -12.52
CA ASN A 4 16.65 2.25 -11.95
C ASN A 4 18.16 2.40 -12.09
N TRP A 5 18.63 2.82 -13.26
CA TRP A 5 20.04 3.06 -13.50
C TRP A 5 20.63 4.10 -12.55
N PHE A 6 19.94 5.22 -12.39
CA PHE A 6 20.37 6.27 -11.48
C PHE A 6 20.47 5.77 -10.03
N HIS A 7 19.42 5.14 -9.52
CA HIS A 7 19.38 4.72 -8.11
C HIS A 7 20.20 3.46 -7.80
N SER A 8 20.44 2.61 -8.80
CA SER A 8 21.19 1.36 -8.58
C SER A 8 22.68 1.46 -8.88
N VAL A 9 23.10 2.43 -9.68
CA VAL A 9 24.50 2.57 -10.11
C VAL A 9 25.06 3.93 -9.75
N ILE A 10 24.46 5.01 -10.29
CA ILE A 10 25.04 6.36 -10.15
C ILE A 10 24.97 6.82 -8.70
N TRP A 11 23.82 6.74 -8.06
CA TRP A 11 23.65 7.18 -6.70
C TRP A 11 24.52 6.44 -5.68
N PRO A 12 24.61 5.09 -5.68
CA PRO A 12 25.55 4.37 -4.84
C PRO A 12 27.03 4.75 -5.11
N ALA A 13 27.41 4.97 -6.38
CA ALA A 13 28.76 5.42 -6.70
C ALA A 13 29.07 6.81 -6.11
N MET A 14 28.13 7.75 -6.15
CA MET A 14 28.24 9.06 -5.53
C MET A 14 28.39 8.94 -4.02
N LEU A 15 27.56 8.13 -3.37
CA LEU A 15 27.63 7.87 -1.92
C LEU A 15 28.98 7.28 -1.53
N TYR A 16 29.46 6.29 -2.29
CA TYR A 16 30.76 5.69 -2.07
C TYR A 16 31.91 6.71 -2.18
N SER A 17 31.89 7.56 -3.22
CA SER A 17 32.86 8.65 -3.40
C SER A 17 32.83 9.65 -2.24
N ALA A 18 31.65 9.92 -1.69
CA ALA A 18 31.46 10.80 -0.54
C ALA A 18 31.76 10.13 0.81
N LYS A 19 32.19 8.86 0.83
CA LYS A 19 32.39 8.03 2.05
C LYS A 19 31.13 7.86 2.89
N ILE A 20 29.96 7.91 2.26
CA ILE A 20 28.66 7.65 2.87
C ILE A 20 28.28 6.20 2.57
N PRO A 21 27.82 5.41 3.55
CA PRO A 21 27.39 4.04 3.31
C PRO A 21 26.27 3.96 2.27
N PRO A 22 26.38 3.12 1.24
CA PRO A 22 25.30 2.92 0.28
C PRO A 22 24.11 2.19 0.92
N PRO A 23 22.91 2.26 0.33
CA PRO A 23 21.74 1.53 0.81
C PRO A 23 22.01 0.02 0.79
N LYS A 24 21.60 -0.68 1.85
CA LYS A 24 21.75 -2.14 1.94
C LYS A 24 20.83 -2.91 0.99
N LYS A 25 19.73 -2.28 0.58
CA LYS A 25 18.71 -2.89 -0.28
C LYS A 25 18.03 -1.82 -1.12
N ILE A 26 17.82 -2.11 -2.38
CA ILE A 26 17.04 -1.29 -3.31
C ILE A 26 15.80 -2.09 -3.70
N ILE A 27 14.63 -1.55 -3.44
CA ILE A 27 13.35 -2.16 -3.79
C ILE A 27 12.78 -1.37 -4.97
N VAL A 28 12.46 -2.07 -6.03
CA VAL A 28 11.88 -1.49 -7.25
C VAL A 28 10.46 -2.00 -7.39
N HIS A 29 9.51 -1.09 -7.52
CA HIS A 29 8.12 -1.39 -7.86
C HIS A 29 7.78 -0.86 -9.25
N GLY A 30 6.67 -1.33 -9.82
CA GLY A 30 6.18 -0.86 -11.13
C GLY A 30 5.59 0.55 -11.07
N TYR A 31 5.20 1.07 -12.22
CA TYR A 31 4.53 2.36 -12.32
C TYR A 31 3.08 2.26 -11.86
N LEU A 32 2.55 3.40 -11.42
CA LEU A 32 1.13 3.56 -11.21
C LEU A 32 0.52 4.26 -12.42
N THR A 33 -0.49 3.66 -13.00
CA THR A 33 -1.36 4.26 -14.02
C THR A 33 -2.69 4.66 -13.39
N VAL A 34 -3.47 5.45 -14.08
CA VAL A 34 -4.83 5.83 -13.67
C VAL A 34 -5.77 5.55 -14.83
N ASN A 35 -6.70 4.62 -14.63
CA ASN A 35 -7.61 4.14 -15.66
C ASN A 35 -6.87 3.69 -16.93
N GLY A 36 -5.81 2.89 -16.75
CA GLY A 36 -4.97 2.37 -17.84
C GLY A 36 -4.06 3.40 -18.52
N ARG A 37 -4.04 4.64 -18.04
CA ARG A 37 -3.24 5.72 -18.64
C ARG A 37 -2.11 6.16 -17.70
N LYS A 38 -0.97 6.47 -18.26
CA LYS A 38 0.14 7.05 -17.50
C LYS A 38 -0.30 8.35 -16.81
N ILE A 39 0.07 8.50 -15.53
CA ILE A 39 -0.17 9.74 -14.78
C ILE A 39 0.56 10.89 -15.47
N SER A 40 -0.16 11.94 -15.78
CA SER A 40 0.39 13.15 -16.40
C SER A 40 -0.36 14.39 -15.90
N LYS A 41 0.39 15.38 -15.45
CA LYS A 41 -0.19 16.67 -15.03
C LYS A 41 -0.90 17.38 -16.19
N SER A 42 -0.37 17.23 -17.42
CA SER A 42 -0.96 17.84 -18.62
C SER A 42 -2.28 17.18 -19.06
N LEU A 43 -2.47 15.90 -18.69
CA LEU A 43 -3.71 15.17 -18.98
C LEU A 43 -4.76 15.32 -17.85
N GLY A 44 -4.42 15.98 -16.75
CA GLY A 44 -5.33 16.18 -15.64
C GLY A 44 -5.75 14.89 -14.91
N ASN A 45 -5.07 13.77 -15.16
CA ASN A 45 -5.39 12.48 -14.56
C ASN A 45 -4.51 12.15 -13.34
N SER A 46 -3.86 13.16 -12.75
CA SER A 46 -3.12 12.96 -11.51
C SER A 46 -4.09 12.85 -10.34
N VAL A 47 -3.94 11.79 -9.56
CA VAL A 47 -4.67 11.59 -8.31
C VAL A 47 -3.85 12.17 -7.17
N ASP A 48 -4.40 13.14 -6.45
CA ASP A 48 -3.78 13.68 -5.26
C ASP A 48 -4.13 12.78 -4.06
N PRO A 49 -3.15 12.13 -3.43
CA PRO A 49 -3.41 11.26 -2.28
C PRO A 49 -3.97 12.03 -1.07
N VAL A 50 -3.65 13.32 -0.93
CA VAL A 50 -4.18 14.15 0.16
C VAL A 50 -5.67 14.41 -0.04
N GLU A 51 -6.10 14.68 -1.27
CA GLU A 51 -7.53 14.84 -1.57
C GLU A 51 -8.30 13.52 -1.36
N LEU A 52 -7.72 12.38 -1.74
CA LEU A 52 -8.33 11.07 -1.46
C LEU A 52 -8.58 10.83 0.03
N THR A 53 -7.67 11.30 0.91
CA THR A 53 -7.85 11.11 2.37
C THR A 53 -9.01 11.90 2.96
N LYS A 54 -9.56 12.88 2.23
CA LYS A 54 -10.77 13.59 2.65
C LYS A 54 -12.04 12.76 2.43
N SER A 55 -12.01 11.87 1.44
CA SER A 55 -13.16 11.04 1.06
C SER A 55 -13.07 9.59 1.58
N TYR A 56 -11.88 9.08 1.76
CA TYR A 56 -11.64 7.68 2.14
C TYR A 56 -10.69 7.56 3.33
N PRO A 57 -10.88 6.56 4.20
CA PRO A 57 -9.94 6.26 5.28
C PRO A 57 -8.54 5.99 4.75
N VAL A 58 -7.53 6.55 5.41
CA VAL A 58 -6.11 6.39 5.02
C VAL A 58 -5.72 4.92 4.90
N ASP A 59 -6.16 4.08 5.82
CA ASP A 59 -5.83 2.65 5.81
C ASP A 59 -6.48 1.91 4.63
N ALA A 60 -7.66 2.33 4.18
CA ALA A 60 -8.29 1.77 2.99
C ALA A 60 -7.49 2.10 1.71
N ILE A 61 -7.00 3.34 1.60
CA ILE A 61 -6.13 3.76 0.49
C ILE A 61 -4.83 2.97 0.51
N ARG A 62 -4.19 2.83 1.66
CA ARG A 62 -2.95 2.05 1.83
C ARG A 62 -3.15 0.59 1.47
N TYR A 63 -4.22 -0.02 1.97
CA TYR A 63 -4.58 -1.39 1.64
C TYR A 63 -4.77 -1.59 0.14
N TYR A 64 -5.55 -0.69 -0.48
CA TYR A 64 -5.79 -0.72 -1.92
C TYR A 64 -4.50 -0.69 -2.74
N LEU A 65 -3.59 0.25 -2.44
CA LEU A 65 -2.34 0.40 -3.17
C LEU A 65 -1.45 -0.84 -3.05
N ILE A 66 -1.30 -1.40 -1.84
CA ILE A 66 -0.50 -2.60 -1.61
C ILE A 66 -1.12 -3.82 -2.29
N ARG A 67 -2.44 -3.92 -2.27
CA ARG A 67 -3.17 -5.06 -2.83
C ARG A 67 -3.27 -5.04 -4.35
N THR A 68 -3.29 -3.85 -4.94
CA THR A 68 -3.51 -3.66 -6.39
C THR A 68 -2.22 -3.68 -7.18
N ILE A 69 -1.10 -3.32 -6.59
CA ILE A 69 0.20 -3.26 -7.27
C ILE A 69 0.99 -4.53 -6.97
N PRO A 70 1.01 -5.53 -7.88
CA PRO A 70 1.85 -6.70 -7.70
C PRO A 70 3.31 -6.29 -7.69
N PHE A 71 4.12 -6.94 -6.87
CA PHE A 71 5.54 -6.62 -6.78
C PHE A 71 6.24 -6.80 -8.14
N GLY A 72 6.92 -5.76 -8.61
CA GLY A 72 7.63 -5.76 -9.89
C GLY A 72 6.77 -5.55 -11.14
N GLN A 73 5.47 -5.37 -11.00
CA GLN A 73 4.54 -5.06 -12.10
C GLN A 73 3.95 -3.65 -11.94
N ASP A 74 3.40 -3.13 -13.04
CA ASP A 74 2.67 -1.88 -13.01
C ASP A 74 1.29 -2.08 -12.34
N GLY A 75 0.84 -1.10 -11.59
CA GLY A 75 -0.48 -1.08 -10.98
C GLY A 75 -1.38 -0.03 -11.61
N ASP A 76 -2.69 -0.25 -11.62
CA ASP A 76 -3.66 0.72 -12.10
C ASP A 76 -4.53 1.23 -10.95
N PHE A 77 -4.61 2.53 -10.82
CA PHE A 77 -5.49 3.18 -9.87
C PHE A 77 -6.85 3.46 -10.53
N SER A 78 -7.89 3.01 -9.86
CA SER A 78 -9.27 3.34 -10.18
C SER A 78 -10.04 3.57 -8.88
N GLU A 79 -10.80 4.65 -8.81
CA GLU A 79 -11.60 4.98 -7.63
C GLU A 79 -12.70 3.93 -7.40
N ASP A 80 -13.33 3.44 -8.48
CA ASP A 80 -14.31 2.35 -8.39
C ASP A 80 -13.69 1.08 -7.82
N ALA A 81 -12.46 0.75 -8.20
CA ALA A 81 -11.76 -0.40 -7.66
C ALA A 81 -11.39 -0.21 -6.18
N LEU A 82 -11.05 1.01 -5.76
CA LEU A 82 -10.83 1.35 -4.34
C LEU A 82 -12.11 1.12 -3.52
N VAL A 83 -13.24 1.64 -3.99
CA VAL A 83 -14.55 1.48 -3.32
C VAL A 83 -14.97 0.02 -3.26
N ASN A 84 -14.81 -0.73 -4.35
CA ASN A 84 -15.12 -2.15 -4.39
C ASN A 84 -14.28 -2.96 -3.40
N ARG A 85 -12.98 -2.69 -3.28
CA ARG A 85 -12.12 -3.38 -2.30
C ARG A 85 -12.46 -2.99 -0.87
N LEU A 86 -12.74 -1.71 -0.62
CA LEU A 86 -13.16 -1.23 0.69
C LEU A 86 -14.42 -2.00 1.16
N ASN A 87 -15.42 -2.11 0.29
CA ASN A 87 -16.68 -2.75 0.63
C ASN A 87 -16.56 -4.27 0.72
N ASN A 88 -15.93 -4.91 -0.24
CA ASN A 88 -15.89 -6.37 -0.31
C ASN A 88 -14.82 -6.97 0.60
N GLU A 89 -13.58 -6.50 0.49
CA GLU A 89 -12.46 -7.12 1.21
C GLU A 89 -12.36 -6.63 2.66
N LEU A 90 -12.50 -5.32 2.91
CA LEU A 90 -12.38 -4.77 4.27
C LEU A 90 -13.69 -4.85 5.06
N ALA A 91 -14.79 -4.33 4.51
CA ALA A 91 -16.05 -4.32 5.24
C ALA A 91 -16.70 -5.71 5.32
N ASN A 92 -16.84 -6.41 4.19
CA ASN A 92 -17.49 -7.72 4.19
C ASN A 92 -16.57 -8.84 4.68
N GLU A 93 -15.41 -9.06 4.05
CA GLU A 93 -14.59 -10.23 4.38
C GLU A 93 -13.91 -10.07 5.74
N LEU A 94 -13.10 -9.02 5.92
CA LEU A 94 -12.40 -8.78 7.18
C LEU A 94 -13.37 -8.44 8.32
N GLY A 95 -14.34 -7.58 8.07
CA GLY A 95 -15.35 -7.18 9.05
C GLY A 95 -16.17 -8.37 9.54
N ASN A 96 -16.61 -9.26 8.65
CA ASN A 96 -17.31 -10.49 9.02
C ASN A 96 -16.42 -11.47 9.79
N LEU A 97 -15.15 -11.62 9.40
CA LEU A 97 -14.20 -12.45 10.13
C LEU A 97 -14.07 -11.97 11.58
N VAL A 98 -13.82 -10.68 11.77
CA VAL A 98 -13.67 -10.07 13.11
C VAL A 98 -14.96 -10.24 13.92
N SER A 99 -16.12 -9.88 13.35
CA SER A 99 -17.42 -9.98 14.03
C SER A 99 -17.75 -11.40 14.46
N ARG A 100 -17.57 -12.38 13.56
CA ARG A 100 -17.80 -13.81 13.87
C ARG A 100 -16.84 -14.33 14.92
N THR A 101 -15.56 -13.93 14.84
CA THR A 101 -14.57 -14.35 15.83
C THR A 101 -14.88 -13.79 17.21
N LEU A 102 -15.25 -12.51 17.31
CA LEU A 102 -15.64 -11.89 18.57
C LEU A 102 -16.90 -12.53 19.15
N SER A 103 -17.92 -12.77 18.33
CA SER A 103 -19.15 -13.43 18.78
C SER A 103 -18.92 -14.85 19.30
N LEU A 104 -17.99 -15.60 18.65
CA LEU A 104 -17.57 -16.92 19.16
C LEU A 104 -16.79 -16.80 20.46
N ALA A 105 -15.90 -15.83 20.57
CA ALA A 105 -15.12 -15.59 21.78
C ALA A 105 -16.04 -15.22 22.96
N GLU A 106 -17.00 -14.33 22.78
CA GLU A 106 -17.99 -13.96 23.83
C GLU A 106 -18.81 -15.15 24.32
N LYS A 107 -19.20 -16.06 23.42
CA LYS A 107 -19.97 -17.25 23.79
C LYS A 107 -19.16 -18.28 24.57
N ASN A 108 -17.86 -18.40 24.29
CA ASN A 108 -17.03 -19.50 24.81
C ASN A 108 -16.07 -19.07 25.93
N PHE A 109 -15.75 -17.78 26.06
CA PHE A 109 -14.79 -17.28 27.03
C PHE A 109 -15.36 -16.17 27.88
N LYS A 110 -15.30 -16.33 29.21
CA LYS A 110 -15.70 -15.26 30.15
C LYS A 110 -14.69 -14.12 30.23
N THR A 111 -13.42 -14.40 29.98
CA THR A 111 -12.32 -13.44 30.00
C THR A 111 -11.24 -13.84 28.99
N VAL A 112 -10.71 -12.86 28.27
CA VAL A 112 -9.55 -13.02 27.38
C VAL A 112 -8.37 -12.28 28.00
N LYS A 113 -7.27 -13.02 28.29
CA LYS A 113 -6.05 -12.42 28.81
C LYS A 113 -5.32 -11.67 27.69
N LYS A 114 -4.96 -10.41 27.94
CA LYS A 114 -4.10 -9.66 27.04
C LYS A 114 -2.70 -10.27 27.05
N GLN A 115 -2.29 -10.82 25.92
CA GLN A 115 -0.91 -11.30 25.75
C GLN A 115 -0.03 -10.13 25.33
N LYS A 116 1.16 -9.98 25.94
CA LYS A 116 2.16 -9.02 25.45
C LYS A 116 2.61 -9.48 24.07
N THR A 117 2.31 -8.68 23.05
CA THR A 117 2.86 -8.91 21.71
C THR A 117 4.27 -8.33 21.71
N GLU A 118 5.26 -9.17 21.44
CA GLU A 118 6.60 -8.66 21.14
C GLU A 118 6.53 -7.89 19.84
N SER A 119 6.92 -6.61 19.89
CA SER A 119 7.02 -5.78 18.69
C SER A 119 8.22 -6.27 17.87
N TYR A 120 7.93 -6.75 16.67
CA TYR A 120 8.95 -7.03 15.66
C TYR A 120 9.50 -5.75 15.03
#